data_3bfda37e666ac9c3894e70352b0992e6
#
_entry.id   3bfda37e666ac9c3894e70352b0992e6
#
_cell.length_a   1.000
_cell.length_b   1.000
_cell.length_c   1.000
_cell.angle_alpha   90.00
_cell.angle_beta   90.00
_cell.angle_gamma   90.00
#
_symmetry.space_group_name_H-M   'P 1'
#
loop_
_entity.id
_entity.type
_entity.pdbx_description
1 polymer ?
#
loop_
_entity_poly.entity_id
_entity_poly.type
_entity_poly.pdbx_seq_one_letter_code
_entity_poly.pdbx_strand_id
1 'polypeptide(L)'
;MELNGWDAMNPGHLDQHLESFYRKEIASGTLTEDEAREWMACLFVKVNNHPAPPKVGVTARESGTYNDFTNINIGGVRPDGTDAVNPVSYIMLETLGELHLLQPGASAHIASCTPDRFLLESCRVIRKGYGYPSLFNPDVYIRELTRQG
;
A
#
# COMPACT_ATOMS: atom_id res chain seq x y z
N MET A 1 -6.08 15.19 3.75
CA MET A 1 -6.34 15.08 2.30
C MET A 1 -7.20 16.24 1.81
N GLU A 2 -8.31 16.55 2.45
CA GLU A 2 -9.22 17.63 2.02
C GLU A 2 -8.58 19.03 2.00
N LEU A 3 -7.51 19.23 2.73
CA LEU A 3 -6.75 20.50 2.76
C LEU A 3 -5.51 20.48 1.85
N ASN A 4 -5.21 19.35 1.21
CA ASN A 4 -4.08 19.24 0.31
C ASN A 4 -4.49 19.68 -1.09
N GLY A 5 -3.94 20.78 -1.56
CA GLY A 5 -4.16 21.30 -2.92
C GLY A 5 -3.42 20.53 -4.03
N TRP A 6 -2.68 19.46 -3.70
CA TRP A 6 -1.89 18.65 -4.61
C TRP A 6 -2.16 17.15 -4.44
N ASP A 7 -1.90 16.41 -5.46
CA ASP A 7 -2.48 15.15 -5.85
C ASP A 7 -1.78 13.92 -5.32
N ALA A 8 -0.84 13.99 -4.41
CA ALA A 8 -0.13 12.79 -4.01
C ALA A 8 -0.12 12.63 -2.50
N MET A 9 -0.58 11.48 -2.04
CA MET A 9 -0.41 11.04 -0.67
C MET A 9 0.30 9.70 -0.66
N ASN A 10 1.34 9.58 0.16
CA ASN A 10 2.00 8.31 0.38
C ASN A 10 2.14 8.07 1.90
N PRO A 11 1.27 7.24 2.50
CA PRO A 11 1.37 6.90 3.92
C PRO A 11 2.56 5.96 4.25
N GLY A 12 3.40 5.65 3.28
CA GLY A 12 4.55 4.78 3.46
C GLY A 12 4.17 3.31 3.66
N HIS A 13 4.89 2.62 4.53
CA HIS A 13 4.64 1.22 4.90
C HIS A 13 3.46 1.12 5.87
N LEU A 14 2.27 1.29 5.34
CA LEU A 14 1.03 1.32 6.13
C LEU A 14 0.79 0.02 6.91
N ASP A 15 1.20 -1.11 6.35
CA ASP A 15 1.14 -2.41 7.02
C ASP A 15 1.98 -2.46 8.30
N GLN A 16 3.17 -1.87 8.27
CA GLN A 16 4.05 -1.80 9.44
C GLN A 16 3.53 -0.80 10.48
N HIS A 17 2.94 0.31 10.04
CA HIS A 17 2.33 1.29 10.93
C HIS A 17 1.13 0.72 11.68
N LEU A 18 0.34 -0.13 11.04
CA LEU A 18 -0.86 -0.71 11.62
C LEU A 18 -0.60 -2.02 12.38
N GLU A 19 0.53 -2.71 12.15
CA GLU A 19 0.81 -4.04 12.71
C GLU A 19 0.63 -4.10 14.24
N SER A 20 1.17 -3.13 14.97
CA SER A 20 1.12 -3.15 16.43
C SER A 20 -0.30 -3.00 16.99
N PHE A 21 -1.12 -2.16 16.37
CA PHE A 21 -2.53 -1.99 16.71
C PHE A 21 -3.31 -3.25 16.39
N TYR A 22 -3.17 -3.78 15.18
CA TYR A 22 -3.81 -5.00 14.74
C TYR A 22 -3.54 -6.16 15.71
N ARG A 23 -2.24 -6.43 16.02
CA ARG A 23 -1.88 -7.52 16.92
C ARG A 23 -2.47 -7.36 18.32
N LYS A 24 -2.46 -6.14 18.86
CA LYS A 24 -3.01 -5.84 20.18
C LYS A 24 -4.53 -6.09 20.22
N GLU A 25 -5.25 -5.63 19.22
CA GLU A 25 -6.71 -5.72 19.19
C GLU A 25 -7.20 -7.13 18.88
N ILE A 26 -6.52 -7.88 18.00
CA ILE A 26 -6.78 -9.31 17.79
C ILE A 26 -6.53 -10.09 19.09
N ALA A 27 -5.39 -9.84 19.76
CA ALA A 27 -5.06 -10.56 21.00
C ALA A 27 -6.03 -10.29 22.15
N SER A 28 -6.62 -9.08 22.20
CA SER A 28 -7.64 -8.73 23.20
C SER A 28 -9.05 -9.18 22.81
N GLY A 29 -9.26 -9.67 21.59
CA GLY A 29 -10.59 -10.02 21.07
C GLY A 29 -11.47 -8.79 20.76
N THR A 30 -10.88 -7.60 20.72
CA THR A 30 -11.60 -6.36 20.39
C THR A 30 -11.85 -6.23 18.87
N LEU A 31 -10.99 -6.86 18.08
CA LEU A 31 -11.05 -6.90 16.62
C LEU A 31 -10.96 -8.35 16.14
N THR A 32 -11.76 -8.70 15.14
CA THR A 32 -11.63 -9.95 14.40
C THR A 32 -10.87 -9.73 13.09
N GLU A 33 -10.36 -10.81 12.48
CA GLU A 33 -9.71 -10.70 11.17
C GLU A 33 -10.67 -10.20 10.08
N ASP A 34 -11.93 -10.60 10.13
CA ASP A 34 -12.94 -10.19 9.15
C ASP A 34 -13.27 -8.70 9.28
N GLU A 35 -13.40 -8.19 10.51
CA GLU A 35 -13.56 -6.75 10.74
C GLU A 35 -12.33 -5.96 10.26
N ALA A 36 -11.12 -6.48 10.47
CA ALA A 36 -9.90 -5.84 9.97
C ALA A 36 -9.88 -5.76 8.44
N ARG A 37 -10.33 -6.80 7.74
CA ARG A 37 -10.51 -6.80 6.28
C ARG A 37 -11.55 -5.77 5.84
N GLU A 38 -12.69 -5.74 6.51
CA GLU A 38 -13.77 -4.78 6.22
C GLU A 38 -13.28 -3.33 6.40
N TRP A 39 -12.57 -3.05 7.49
CA TRP A 39 -12.03 -1.70 7.73
C TRP A 39 -10.97 -1.30 6.69
N MET A 40 -10.14 -2.25 6.27
CA MET A 40 -9.17 -2.01 5.19
C MET A 40 -9.89 -1.72 3.87
N ALA A 41 -10.95 -2.47 3.57
CA ALA A 41 -11.79 -2.24 2.39
C ALA A 41 -12.45 -0.84 2.43
N CYS A 42 -13.02 -0.45 3.58
CA CYS A 42 -13.58 0.88 3.78
C CYS A 42 -12.55 2.00 3.58
N LEU A 43 -11.32 1.81 4.10
CA LEU A 43 -10.22 2.75 3.89
C LEU A 43 -9.89 2.90 2.40
N PHE A 44 -9.76 1.79 1.67
CA PHE A 44 -9.41 1.83 0.25
C PHE A 44 -10.53 2.44 -0.59
N VAL A 45 -11.79 2.13 -0.29
CA VAL A 45 -12.94 2.79 -0.93
C VAL A 45 -12.93 4.30 -0.65
N LYS A 46 -12.65 4.71 0.59
CA LYS A 46 -12.57 6.13 0.95
C LYS A 46 -11.44 6.84 0.19
N VAL A 47 -10.28 6.20 0.07
CA VAL A 47 -9.15 6.73 -0.69
C VAL A 47 -9.50 6.85 -2.18
N ASN A 48 -10.09 5.81 -2.75
CA ASN A 48 -10.49 5.83 -4.16
C ASN A 48 -11.57 6.87 -4.47
N ASN A 49 -12.47 7.11 -3.54
CA ASN A 49 -13.59 8.06 -3.70
C ASN A 49 -13.23 9.49 -3.28
N HIS A 50 -11.95 9.81 -3.18
CA HIS A 50 -11.49 11.15 -2.86
C HIS A 50 -11.12 11.88 -4.16
N PRO A 51 -11.97 12.80 -4.64
CA PRO A 51 -11.70 13.49 -5.90
C PRO A 51 -10.50 14.43 -5.74
N ALA A 52 -9.66 14.46 -6.77
CA ALA A 52 -8.60 15.46 -6.84
C ALA A 52 -9.19 16.86 -6.89
N PRO A 53 -8.50 17.87 -6.31
CA PRO A 53 -8.94 19.25 -6.42
C PRO A 53 -9.08 19.69 -7.88
N PRO A 54 -10.01 20.59 -8.20
CA PRO A 54 -10.13 21.14 -9.55
C PRO A 54 -8.80 21.75 -10.01
N LYS A 55 -8.30 21.29 -11.13
CA LYS A 55 -7.07 21.79 -11.72
C LYS A 55 -7.38 22.91 -12.70
N VAL A 56 -6.49 23.88 -12.79
CA VAL A 56 -6.66 25.08 -13.64
C VAL A 56 -5.51 25.24 -14.63
N GLY A 57 -5.75 25.92 -15.74
CA GLY A 57 -4.73 26.23 -16.74
C GLY A 57 -4.24 24.99 -17.50
N VAL A 58 -2.94 24.91 -17.71
CA VAL A 58 -2.29 23.80 -18.43
C VAL A 58 -2.55 22.46 -17.73
N THR A 59 -2.44 22.44 -16.42
CA THR A 59 -2.65 21.24 -15.60
C THR A 59 -4.04 20.64 -15.77
N ALA A 60 -5.07 21.47 -15.95
CA ALA A 60 -6.44 21.00 -16.20
C ALA A 60 -6.58 20.25 -17.54
N ARG A 61 -5.74 20.57 -18.53
CA ARG A 61 -5.74 19.91 -19.84
C ARG A 61 -4.93 18.62 -19.84
N GLU A 62 -3.88 18.55 -19.02
CA GLU A 62 -2.89 17.48 -19.07
C GLU A 62 -3.10 16.39 -18.02
N SER A 63 -3.80 16.68 -16.93
CA SER A 63 -4.08 15.68 -15.89
C SER A 63 -5.56 15.68 -15.52
N GLY A 64 -6.35 15.00 -16.34
CA GLY A 64 -7.77 14.76 -16.10
C GLY A 64 -8.07 13.66 -15.10
N THR A 65 -7.21 13.47 -14.09
CA THR A 65 -7.46 12.51 -13.01
C THR A 65 -8.48 13.07 -12.04
N TYR A 66 -9.47 12.25 -11.70
CA TYR A 66 -10.52 12.63 -10.76
C TYR A 66 -10.19 12.29 -9.31
N ASN A 67 -9.15 11.48 -9.08
CA ASN A 67 -8.74 11.00 -7.78
C ASN A 67 -7.35 11.51 -7.43
N ASP A 68 -7.13 11.77 -6.13
CA ASP A 68 -5.78 11.97 -5.61
C ASP A 68 -4.96 10.71 -5.80
N PHE A 69 -3.69 10.87 -6.18
CA PHE A 69 -2.76 9.75 -6.23
C PHE A 69 -2.38 9.33 -4.82
N THR A 70 -2.79 8.15 -4.43
CA THR A 70 -2.38 7.53 -3.17
C THR A 70 -1.61 6.26 -3.50
N ASN A 71 -0.39 6.15 -3.00
CA ASN A 71 0.40 4.92 -3.12
C ASN A 71 0.78 4.41 -1.73
N ILE A 72 0.54 3.14 -1.49
CA ILE A 72 0.92 2.45 -0.25
C ILE A 72 2.10 1.51 -0.50
N ASN A 73 3.00 1.43 0.47
CA ASN A 73 4.08 0.46 0.47
C ASN A 73 3.72 -0.71 1.39
N ILE A 74 4.01 -1.92 0.93
CA ILE A 74 3.66 -3.17 1.63
C ILE A 74 4.90 -4.07 1.70
N GLY A 75 5.14 -4.71 2.84
CA GLY A 75 6.28 -5.61 3.08
C GLY A 75 7.62 -4.88 3.23
N GLY A 76 8.67 -5.43 2.63
CA GLY A 76 10.02 -4.89 2.71
C GLY A 76 10.81 -5.39 3.91
N VAL A 77 11.75 -4.58 4.39
CA VAL A 77 12.64 -4.93 5.49
C VAL A 77 12.53 -3.94 6.64
N ARG A 78 12.75 -4.40 7.84
CA ARG A 78 12.89 -3.59 9.07
C ARG A 78 14.26 -2.91 9.10
N PRO A 79 14.47 -1.90 9.97
CA PRO A 79 15.78 -1.25 10.10
C PRO A 79 16.93 -2.20 10.46
N ASP A 80 16.63 -3.32 11.08
CA ASP A 80 17.60 -4.38 11.42
C ASP A 80 17.87 -5.38 10.26
N GLY A 81 17.24 -5.17 9.09
CA GLY A 81 17.37 -6.02 7.92
C GLY A 81 16.48 -7.27 7.93
N THR A 82 15.64 -7.47 8.95
CA THR A 82 14.69 -8.57 9.00
C THR A 82 13.45 -8.32 8.16
N ASP A 83 12.74 -9.39 7.82
CA ASP A 83 11.48 -9.31 7.06
C ASP A 83 10.42 -8.47 7.80
N ALA A 84 9.78 -7.57 7.08
CA ALA A 84 8.72 -6.69 7.60
C ALA A 84 7.30 -7.12 7.20
N VAL A 85 7.16 -8.18 6.40
CA VAL A 85 5.85 -8.74 6.05
C VAL A 85 5.12 -9.21 7.31
N ASN A 86 3.86 -8.85 7.41
CA ASN A 86 3.03 -9.12 8.58
C ASN A 86 1.58 -9.43 8.16
N PRO A 87 0.68 -9.83 9.07
CA PRO A 87 -0.70 -10.16 8.71
C PRO A 87 -1.44 -9.04 7.97
N VAL A 88 -1.17 -7.77 8.33
CA VAL A 88 -1.81 -6.63 7.65
C VAL A 88 -1.33 -6.50 6.20
N SER A 89 -0.09 -6.90 5.89
CA SER A 89 0.43 -6.95 4.51
C SER A 89 -0.42 -7.85 3.62
N TYR A 90 -0.84 -9.01 4.13
CA TYR A 90 -1.72 -9.94 3.42
C TYR A 90 -3.13 -9.39 3.28
N ILE A 91 -3.70 -8.81 4.34
CA ILE A 91 -5.03 -8.16 4.29
C ILE A 91 -5.04 -7.09 3.20
N MET A 92 -4.00 -6.26 3.11
CA MET A 92 -3.89 -5.23 2.08
C MET A 92 -3.84 -5.82 0.66
N LEU A 93 -3.04 -6.86 0.43
CA LEU A 93 -2.97 -7.52 -0.88
C LEU A 93 -4.31 -8.16 -1.27
N GLU A 94 -4.97 -8.84 -0.35
CA GLU A 94 -6.30 -9.44 -0.56
C GLU A 94 -7.31 -8.36 -0.94
N THR A 95 -7.37 -7.27 -0.15
CA THR A 95 -8.28 -6.15 -0.40
C THR A 95 -8.04 -5.48 -1.76
N LEU A 96 -6.77 -5.24 -2.13
CA LEU A 96 -6.42 -4.75 -3.47
C LEU A 96 -6.93 -5.68 -4.58
N GLY A 97 -6.73 -6.97 -4.37
CA GLY A 97 -7.14 -7.99 -5.34
C GLY A 97 -8.65 -8.19 -5.45
N GLU A 98 -9.43 -7.84 -4.43
CA GLU A 98 -10.89 -7.99 -4.39
C GLU A 98 -11.63 -6.76 -4.92
N LEU A 99 -11.23 -5.57 -4.49
CA LEU A 99 -11.96 -4.33 -4.77
C LEU A 99 -11.72 -3.77 -6.16
N HIS A 100 -10.57 -4.04 -6.77
CA HIS A 100 -10.24 -3.57 -8.12
C HIS A 100 -10.37 -2.06 -8.32
N LEU A 101 -9.97 -1.28 -7.33
CA LEU A 101 -10.06 0.17 -7.35
C LEU A 101 -8.87 0.80 -8.09
N LEU A 102 -9.05 2.00 -8.62
CA LEU A 102 -7.95 2.77 -9.22
C LEU A 102 -6.94 3.24 -8.16
N GLN A 103 -7.43 3.50 -6.95
CA GLN A 103 -6.65 3.96 -5.81
C GLN A 103 -7.04 3.17 -4.54
N PRO A 104 -6.10 2.93 -3.63
CA PRO A 104 -4.68 3.29 -3.71
C PRO A 104 -3.92 2.41 -4.71
N GLY A 105 -2.92 2.99 -5.37
CA GLY A 105 -1.85 2.20 -5.98
C GLY A 105 -1.03 1.52 -4.88
N ALA A 106 -0.29 0.47 -5.24
CA ALA A 106 0.51 -0.27 -4.26
C ALA A 106 1.90 -0.62 -4.78
N SER A 107 2.86 -0.60 -3.88
CA SER A 107 4.23 -1.06 -4.09
C SER A 107 4.53 -2.18 -3.10
N ALA A 108 4.81 -3.38 -3.60
CA ALA A 108 5.25 -4.51 -2.78
C ALA A 108 6.78 -4.59 -2.79
N HIS A 109 7.37 -4.56 -1.61
CA HIS A 109 8.80 -4.59 -1.43
C HIS A 109 9.26 -6.01 -1.11
N ILE A 110 10.01 -6.60 -2.04
CA ILE A 110 10.45 -8.00 -2.02
C ILE A 110 11.97 -8.05 -1.85
N ALA A 111 12.43 -8.44 -0.68
CA ALA A 111 13.84 -8.67 -0.35
C ALA A 111 14.17 -10.17 -0.35
N SER A 112 15.44 -10.50 -0.21
CA SER A 112 15.89 -11.91 -0.10
C SER A 112 15.33 -12.63 1.13
N CYS A 113 14.97 -11.91 2.20
CA CYS A 113 14.34 -12.46 3.40
C CYS A 113 12.80 -12.53 3.33
N THR A 114 12.19 -12.02 2.27
CA THR A 114 10.72 -12.00 2.12
C THR A 114 10.18 -13.42 1.93
N PRO A 115 9.10 -13.81 2.65
CA PRO A 115 8.48 -15.11 2.47
C PRO A 115 7.94 -15.32 1.04
N ASP A 116 8.20 -16.48 0.44
CA ASP A 116 7.69 -16.85 -0.88
C ASP A 116 6.18 -16.68 -1.01
N ARG A 117 5.44 -16.93 0.07
CA ARG A 117 3.99 -16.72 0.10
C ARG A 117 3.62 -15.29 -0.25
N PHE A 118 4.35 -14.29 0.29
CA PHE A 118 4.05 -12.88 0.01
C PHE A 118 4.32 -12.52 -1.45
N LEU A 119 5.42 -13.03 -2.02
CA LEU A 119 5.71 -12.85 -3.44
C LEU A 119 4.62 -13.50 -4.32
N LEU A 120 4.20 -14.71 -3.98
CA LEU A 120 3.14 -15.41 -4.73
C LEU A 120 1.80 -14.69 -4.66
N GLU A 121 1.40 -14.18 -3.49
CA GLU A 121 0.17 -13.37 -3.36
C GLU A 121 0.26 -12.06 -4.17
N SER A 122 1.40 -11.37 -4.10
CA SER A 122 1.64 -10.18 -4.94
C SER A 122 1.49 -10.50 -6.43
N CYS A 123 2.08 -11.59 -6.89
CA CYS A 123 1.94 -12.06 -8.28
C CYS A 123 0.49 -12.42 -8.65
N ARG A 124 -0.29 -12.98 -7.72
CA ARG A 124 -1.71 -13.27 -7.94
C ARG A 124 -2.53 -12.00 -8.17
N VAL A 125 -2.25 -10.95 -7.41
CA VAL A 125 -2.90 -9.64 -7.61
C VAL A 125 -2.49 -9.04 -8.94
N ILE A 126 -1.18 -9.01 -9.26
CA ILE A 126 -0.66 -8.51 -10.55
C ILE A 126 -1.32 -9.21 -11.74
N ARG A 127 -1.47 -10.53 -11.66
CA ARG A 127 -2.10 -11.33 -12.73
C ARG A 127 -3.53 -10.92 -13.04
N LYS A 128 -4.22 -10.23 -12.13
CA LYS A 128 -5.58 -9.69 -12.37
C LYS A 128 -5.59 -8.50 -13.34
N GLY A 129 -4.43 -7.93 -13.67
CA GLY A 129 -4.29 -6.95 -14.75
C GLY A 129 -4.46 -5.48 -14.35
N TYR A 130 -4.40 -5.15 -13.06
CA TYR A 130 -4.60 -3.77 -12.57
C TYR A 130 -3.35 -2.88 -12.61
N GLY A 131 -2.19 -3.44 -12.97
CA GLY A 131 -0.93 -2.71 -13.01
C GLY A 131 -0.25 -2.52 -11.65
N TYR A 132 -0.79 -3.10 -10.59
CA TYR A 132 -0.19 -3.09 -9.24
C TYR A 132 -0.43 -4.44 -8.51
N PRO A 133 0.29 -4.69 -7.40
CA PRO A 133 1.39 -3.89 -6.85
C PRO A 133 2.60 -3.86 -7.77
N SER A 134 3.32 -2.71 -7.82
CA SER A 134 4.65 -2.65 -8.40
C SER A 134 5.63 -3.37 -7.49
N LEU A 135 6.57 -4.14 -8.05
CA LEU A 135 7.56 -4.87 -7.25
C LEU A 135 8.86 -4.06 -7.15
N PHE A 136 9.32 -3.84 -5.92
CA PHE A 136 10.60 -3.19 -5.62
C PHE A 136 11.50 -4.13 -4.83
N ASN A 137 12.81 -4.05 -5.06
CA ASN A 137 13.79 -4.85 -4.35
C ASN A 137 14.60 -4.00 -3.35
N PRO A 138 14.30 -4.11 -2.03
CA PRO A 138 15.04 -3.41 -0.97
C PRO A 138 16.53 -3.72 -0.95
N ASP A 139 16.94 -4.96 -1.25
CA ASP A 139 18.37 -5.34 -1.25
C ASP A 139 19.18 -4.54 -2.26
N VAL A 140 18.54 -4.06 -3.32
CA VAL A 140 19.18 -3.22 -4.35
C VAL A 140 19.14 -1.75 -3.96
N TYR A 141 17.94 -1.18 -3.73
CA TYR A 141 17.84 0.26 -3.57
C TYR A 141 18.42 0.75 -2.23
N ILE A 142 18.32 -0.01 -1.13
CA ILE A 142 18.95 0.37 0.15
C ILE A 142 20.45 0.43 -0.01
N ARG A 143 21.05 -0.60 -0.64
CA ARG A 143 22.49 -0.60 -0.90
C ARG A 143 22.94 0.58 -1.74
N GLU A 144 22.22 0.89 -2.82
CA GLU A 144 22.60 1.99 -3.71
C GLU A 144 22.42 3.36 -3.04
N LEU A 145 21.34 3.57 -2.29
CA LEU A 145 21.13 4.81 -1.53
C LEU A 145 22.18 4.99 -0.43
N THR A 146 22.55 3.93 0.29
CA THR A 146 23.61 4.00 1.31
C THR A 146 24.97 4.34 0.72
N ARG A 147 25.25 3.96 -0.54
CA ARG A 147 26.51 4.32 -1.24
C ARG A 147 26.58 5.78 -1.66
N GLN A 148 25.43 6.41 -1.83
CA GLN A 148 25.37 7.80 -2.30
C GLN A 148 25.40 8.82 -1.15
N GLY A 149 25.34 8.35 0.11
CA GLY A 149 25.41 9.16 1.32
C GLY A 149 24.07 9.57 1.84
#